data_3fa5d0b1da3fb7dbae71439cd35f092a
#
_entry.id   3fa5d0b1da3fb7dbae71439cd35f092a
#
_cell.length_a   1.000
_cell.length_b   1.000
_cell.length_c   1.000
_cell.angle_alpha   90.00
_cell.angle_beta   90.00
_cell.angle_gamma   90.00
#
_symmetry.space_group_name_H-M   'P 1'
#
loop_
_entity.id
_entity.type
_entity.pdbx_description
1 polymer ?
#
loop_
_entity_poly.entity_id
_entity_poly.type
_entity_poly.pdbx_seq_one_letter_code
_entity_poly.pdbx_strand_id
1 'polypeptide(L)'
;MLRLALIFGGRSAEHEISLASARFVAAMLDRSRYDVIPVGITLGGRWVVPADLDEALSAGLDAASSQSAHLVSDPARPGLRLADGSFHPVDFAFPIMHGTFAEDGTIQGLLEMAGVAYAGSGVVASSVGMDKELMKAVFASAGLPQMDYLVLRDDAASGPEAVAAVEARLEYPVFVKPANLGSSVGMTKAHDRAELGPALDLAAVYDRKTIIEAACDGRELECSLLGNDVPRASVAGEVIPANEFYDYEAKYTEGKMSFQIPADVGERHQAEVQELAVAAFRAIDASGFSRCDFFLESATDRVILNEINTIPGMTAMSGFPRLWAASGVDGKALVEEIVQLGLERHERLARLKTAR
;
A
#
# COMPACT_ATOMS: atom_id res chain seq x y z
N MET A 1 -0.84 21.28 20.68
CA MET A 1 -1.08 19.92 20.15
C MET A 1 -1.32 20.03 18.64
N LEU A 2 -0.73 19.14 17.86
CA LEU A 2 -0.96 19.06 16.41
C LEU A 2 -2.32 18.40 16.15
N ARG A 3 -3.19 19.02 15.35
CA ARG A 3 -4.51 18.48 14.99
C ARG A 3 -4.34 17.49 13.84
N LEU A 4 -4.44 16.21 14.18
CA LEU A 4 -4.18 15.11 13.28
C LEU A 4 -5.49 14.44 12.85
N ALA A 5 -5.82 14.52 11.56
CA ALA A 5 -6.91 13.76 10.96
C ALA A 5 -6.44 12.33 10.69
N LEU A 6 -6.94 11.36 11.46
CA LEU A 6 -6.75 9.93 11.18
C LEU A 6 -7.82 9.50 10.17
N ILE A 7 -7.41 9.26 8.91
CA ILE A 7 -8.33 8.95 7.81
C ILE A 7 -8.33 7.44 7.56
N PHE A 8 -9.50 6.81 7.62
CA PHE A 8 -9.64 5.36 7.51
C PHE A 8 -10.95 4.93 6.82
N GLY A 9 -11.06 3.64 6.50
CA GLY A 9 -12.14 3.06 5.71
C GLY A 9 -11.85 3.13 4.21
N GLY A 10 -12.75 3.66 3.41
CA GLY A 10 -12.59 3.86 1.97
C GLY A 10 -13.49 2.99 1.10
N ARG A 11 -13.62 3.36 -0.18
CA ARG A 11 -14.32 2.62 -1.23
C ARG A 11 -13.41 1.53 -1.82
N SER A 12 -13.03 0.58 -1.01
CA SER A 12 -12.06 -0.45 -1.38
C SER A 12 -12.48 -1.80 -0.80
N ALA A 13 -12.06 -2.87 -1.46
CA ALA A 13 -12.18 -4.22 -0.92
C ALA A 13 -11.41 -4.41 0.41
N GLU A 14 -10.48 -3.48 0.71
CA GLU A 14 -9.65 -3.49 1.91
C GLU A 14 -10.18 -2.58 3.03
N HIS A 15 -11.47 -2.19 2.97
CA HIS A 15 -12.12 -1.32 3.96
C HIS A 15 -11.91 -1.79 5.41
N GLU A 16 -12.16 -3.06 5.68
CA GLU A 16 -12.04 -3.64 7.03
C GLU A 16 -10.58 -3.68 7.52
N ILE A 17 -9.65 -3.86 6.61
CA ILE A 17 -8.21 -3.82 6.93
C ILE A 17 -7.79 -2.41 7.33
N SER A 18 -8.35 -1.41 6.68
CA SER A 18 -8.14 -0.01 7.05
C SER A 18 -8.65 0.31 8.46
N LEU A 19 -9.84 -0.20 8.85
CA LEU A 19 -10.35 -0.07 10.22
C LEU A 19 -9.41 -0.71 11.24
N ALA A 20 -8.91 -1.92 10.95
CA ALA A 20 -7.97 -2.61 11.81
C ALA A 20 -6.62 -1.87 11.92
N SER A 21 -6.10 -1.33 10.80
CA SER A 21 -4.87 -0.52 10.76
C SER A 21 -5.05 0.79 11.52
N ALA A 22 -6.19 1.46 11.38
CA ALA A 22 -6.51 2.69 12.11
C ALA A 22 -6.55 2.46 13.64
N ARG A 23 -7.05 1.30 14.08
CA ARG A 23 -7.02 0.92 15.51
C ARG A 23 -5.60 0.84 16.04
N PHE A 24 -4.69 0.22 15.28
CA PHE A 24 -3.27 0.15 15.66
C PHE A 24 -2.65 1.55 15.72
N VAL A 25 -2.80 2.35 14.68
CA VAL A 25 -2.24 3.72 14.62
C VAL A 25 -2.79 4.58 15.77
N ALA A 26 -4.11 4.54 16.01
CA ALA A 26 -4.75 5.29 17.10
C ALA A 26 -4.21 4.93 18.48
N ALA A 27 -3.90 3.64 18.71
CA ALA A 27 -3.30 3.16 19.96
C ALA A 27 -1.83 3.58 20.13
N MET A 28 -1.10 3.80 19.02
CA MET A 28 0.31 4.20 19.05
C MET A 28 0.50 5.72 19.12
N LEU A 29 -0.47 6.52 18.69
CA LEU A 29 -0.40 7.99 18.73
C LEU A 29 -0.36 8.52 20.16
N ASP A 30 0.61 9.41 20.43
CA ASP A 30 0.73 10.11 21.71
C ASP A 30 -0.32 11.23 21.83
N ARG A 31 -1.37 10.97 22.61
CA ARG A 31 -2.49 11.92 22.84
C ARG A 31 -2.07 13.20 23.58
N SER A 32 -0.89 13.27 24.15
CA SER A 32 -0.37 14.52 24.73
C SER A 32 0.21 15.46 23.65
N ARG A 33 0.58 14.93 22.50
CA ARG A 33 1.14 15.66 21.34
C ARG A 33 0.13 15.90 20.22
N TYR A 34 -0.78 14.95 20.00
CA TYR A 34 -1.72 14.91 18.90
C TYR A 34 -3.17 15.02 19.38
N ASP A 35 -3.89 16.02 18.87
CA ASP A 35 -5.33 16.10 18.92
C ASP A 35 -5.90 15.33 17.72
N VAL A 36 -6.35 14.11 17.96
CA VAL A 36 -6.73 13.17 16.90
C VAL A 36 -8.19 13.35 16.54
N ILE A 37 -8.43 13.74 15.29
CA ILE A 37 -9.75 13.88 14.66
C ILE A 37 -9.99 12.60 13.85
N PRO A 38 -10.93 11.72 14.25
CA PRO A 38 -11.25 10.54 13.45
C PRO A 38 -12.01 10.95 12.18
N VAL A 39 -11.57 10.46 11.04
CA VAL A 39 -12.21 10.74 9.74
C VAL A 39 -12.44 9.42 9.02
N GLY A 40 -13.70 8.98 9.03
CA GLY A 40 -14.10 7.75 8.35
C GLY A 40 -14.53 8.02 6.90
N ILE A 41 -14.20 7.12 5.99
CA ILE A 41 -14.75 7.09 4.64
C ILE A 41 -15.53 5.79 4.50
N THR A 42 -16.85 5.88 4.33
CA THR A 42 -17.73 4.70 4.21
C THR A 42 -17.45 3.93 2.92
N LEU A 43 -17.97 2.71 2.79
CA LEU A 43 -17.92 1.93 1.52
C LEU A 43 -18.57 2.68 0.35
N GLY A 44 -19.58 3.52 0.62
CA GLY A 44 -20.18 4.40 -0.38
C GLY A 44 -19.37 5.65 -0.73
N GLY A 45 -18.23 5.88 -0.07
CA GLY A 45 -17.33 7.03 -0.31
C GLY A 45 -17.74 8.30 0.44
N ARG A 46 -18.66 8.23 1.38
CA ARG A 46 -19.07 9.37 2.23
C ARG A 46 -18.01 9.61 3.30
N TRP A 47 -17.58 10.85 3.45
CA TRP A 47 -16.70 11.28 4.54
C TRP A 47 -17.52 11.59 5.77
N VAL A 48 -17.13 11.04 6.90
CA VAL A 48 -17.80 11.22 8.18
C VAL A 48 -16.78 11.45 9.29
N VAL A 49 -17.19 12.24 10.29
CA VAL A 49 -16.47 12.36 11.57
C VAL A 49 -17.30 11.64 12.62
N PRO A 50 -16.90 10.45 13.07
CA PRO A 50 -17.59 9.73 14.12
C PRO A 50 -17.46 10.46 15.46
N ALA A 51 -18.52 10.37 16.26
CA ALA A 51 -18.55 10.96 17.62
C ALA A 51 -17.58 10.23 18.56
N ASP A 52 -17.39 8.94 18.34
CA ASP A 52 -16.49 8.08 19.10
C ASP A 52 -15.67 7.23 18.13
N LEU A 53 -14.32 7.28 18.28
CA LEU A 53 -13.40 6.54 17.42
C LEU A 53 -13.48 5.03 17.69
N ASP A 54 -13.54 4.62 18.96
CA ASP A 54 -13.54 3.21 19.33
C ASP A 54 -14.83 2.52 18.88
N GLU A 55 -15.98 3.22 18.98
CA GLU A 55 -17.25 2.77 18.42
C GLU A 55 -17.15 2.59 16.89
N ALA A 56 -16.64 3.60 16.18
CA ALA A 56 -16.48 3.55 14.72
C ALA A 56 -15.57 2.41 14.26
N LEU A 57 -14.48 2.17 14.99
CA LEU A 57 -13.54 1.09 14.66
C LEU A 57 -14.05 -0.32 15.02
N SER A 58 -14.99 -0.44 15.98
CA SER A 58 -15.52 -1.74 16.45
C SER A 58 -16.83 -2.12 15.77
N ALA A 59 -17.77 -1.18 15.63
CA ALA A 59 -19.11 -1.41 15.07
C ALA A 59 -19.20 -1.08 13.57
N GLY A 60 -18.19 -0.42 13.01
CA GLY A 60 -18.16 0.05 11.63
C GLY A 60 -18.76 1.45 11.44
N LEU A 61 -18.36 2.10 10.34
CA LEU A 61 -18.69 3.50 10.06
C LEU A 61 -20.19 3.76 9.78
N ASP A 62 -20.91 2.76 9.29
CA ASP A 62 -22.35 2.89 9.01
C ASP A 62 -23.22 2.74 10.26
N ALA A 63 -22.72 2.06 11.30
CA ALA A 63 -23.43 1.86 12.57
C ALA A 63 -23.11 2.95 13.60
N ALA A 64 -21.92 3.54 13.56
CA ALA A 64 -21.48 4.55 14.50
C ALA A 64 -22.20 5.90 14.28
N SER A 65 -22.51 6.59 15.39
CA SER A 65 -23.00 7.98 15.32
C SER A 65 -21.94 8.88 14.69
N SER A 66 -22.29 9.54 13.59
CA SER A 66 -21.31 10.34 12.82
C SER A 66 -21.97 11.55 12.15
N GLN A 67 -21.16 12.57 11.88
CA GLN A 67 -21.55 13.71 11.05
C GLN A 67 -20.87 13.64 9.70
N SER A 68 -21.57 13.96 8.62
CA SER A 68 -20.94 14.13 7.31
C SER A 68 -19.92 15.28 7.34
N ALA A 69 -18.80 15.07 6.69
CA ALA A 69 -17.71 16.04 6.61
C ALA A 69 -17.25 16.22 5.17
N HIS A 70 -16.66 17.37 4.89
CA HIS A 70 -16.01 17.68 3.62
C HIS A 70 -14.64 18.28 3.90
N LEU A 71 -13.60 17.79 3.23
CA LEU A 71 -12.30 18.44 3.26
C LEU A 71 -12.40 19.77 2.51
N VAL A 72 -11.97 20.84 3.17
CA VAL A 72 -11.90 22.17 2.56
C VAL A 72 -10.64 22.26 1.70
N SER A 73 -10.80 22.51 0.40
CA SER A 73 -9.70 22.59 -0.56
C SER A 73 -9.06 23.98 -0.64
N ASP A 74 -9.14 24.77 0.43
CA ASP A 74 -8.48 26.06 0.53
C ASP A 74 -7.19 25.93 1.35
N PRO A 75 -6.00 26.01 0.73
CA PRO A 75 -4.73 25.82 1.43
C PRO A 75 -4.43 26.93 2.45
N ALA A 76 -5.12 28.07 2.41
CA ALA A 76 -5.02 29.10 3.44
C ALA A 76 -5.81 28.73 4.71
N ARG A 77 -6.71 27.76 4.62
CA ARG A 77 -7.56 27.33 5.71
C ARG A 77 -7.82 25.82 5.66
N PRO A 78 -6.78 24.98 5.83
CA PRO A 78 -6.93 23.52 5.76
C PRO A 78 -7.79 23.00 6.90
N GLY A 79 -8.70 22.08 6.60
CA GLY A 79 -9.59 21.50 7.62
C GLY A 79 -10.83 20.84 7.05
N LEU A 80 -11.71 20.43 7.96
CA LEU A 80 -12.96 19.75 7.68
C LEU A 80 -14.12 20.68 8.02
N ARG A 81 -15.12 20.72 7.13
CA ARG A 81 -16.43 21.32 7.42
C ARG A 81 -17.45 20.22 7.66
N LEU A 82 -18.09 20.25 8.80
CA LEU A 82 -19.13 19.30 9.16
C LEU A 82 -20.52 19.74 8.68
N ALA A 83 -21.48 18.81 8.72
CA ALA A 83 -22.85 19.05 8.26
C ALA A 83 -23.58 20.13 9.08
N ASP A 84 -23.23 20.32 10.36
CA ASP A 84 -23.78 21.38 11.22
C ASP A 84 -23.17 22.77 10.96
N GLY A 85 -22.23 22.88 9.99
CA GLY A 85 -21.52 24.10 9.64
C GLY A 85 -20.27 24.38 10.47
N SER A 86 -19.96 23.57 11.48
CA SER A 86 -18.72 23.70 12.25
C SER A 86 -17.49 23.44 11.38
N PHE A 87 -16.36 24.02 11.78
CA PHE A 87 -15.09 23.87 11.08
C PHE A 87 -14.02 23.34 12.03
N HIS A 88 -13.40 22.23 11.63
CA HIS A 88 -12.32 21.59 12.34
C HIS A 88 -11.02 21.77 11.58
N PRO A 89 -10.12 22.65 12.03
CA PRO A 89 -8.81 22.81 11.39
C PRO A 89 -8.01 21.52 11.48
N VAL A 90 -7.26 21.20 10.42
CA VAL A 90 -6.38 20.03 10.32
C VAL A 90 -4.97 20.50 9.98
N ASP A 91 -3.99 20.12 10.79
CA ASP A 91 -2.58 20.42 10.57
C ASP A 91 -1.88 19.27 9.83
N PHE A 92 -2.32 18.04 10.07
CA PHE A 92 -1.74 16.83 9.50
C PHE A 92 -2.81 15.77 9.25
N ALA A 93 -2.71 15.04 8.15
CA ALA A 93 -3.54 13.87 7.86
C ALA A 93 -2.70 12.59 7.93
N PHE A 94 -3.23 11.57 8.58
CA PHE A 94 -2.69 10.22 8.55
C PHE A 94 -3.68 9.32 7.79
N PRO A 95 -3.57 9.23 6.45
CA PRO A 95 -4.36 8.27 5.69
C PRO A 95 -3.82 6.85 5.95
N ILE A 96 -4.64 6.02 6.57
CA ILE A 96 -4.37 4.60 6.78
C ILE A 96 -5.46 3.78 6.11
N MET A 97 -5.60 4.04 4.83
CA MET A 97 -6.50 3.37 3.91
C MET A 97 -5.67 2.46 2.99
N HIS A 98 -6.31 1.47 2.37
CA HIS A 98 -5.63 0.52 1.50
C HIS A 98 -6.34 0.37 0.16
N GLY A 99 -5.57 0.05 -0.88
CA GLY A 99 -6.04 -0.20 -2.23
C GLY A 99 -6.52 1.05 -2.97
N THR A 100 -7.58 0.89 -3.74
CA THR A 100 -8.14 1.93 -4.61
C THR A 100 -8.58 3.17 -3.83
N PHE A 101 -8.30 4.37 -4.38
CA PHE A 101 -8.48 5.70 -3.77
C PHE A 101 -7.59 5.99 -2.56
N ALA A 102 -6.74 5.04 -2.17
CA ALA A 102 -5.83 5.18 -1.05
C ALA A 102 -4.36 5.18 -1.48
N GLU A 103 -3.93 4.17 -2.25
CA GLU A 103 -2.54 3.97 -2.65
C GLU A 103 -2.26 4.41 -4.10
N ASP A 104 -3.27 4.96 -4.78
CA ASP A 104 -3.24 5.33 -6.21
C ASP A 104 -2.97 6.83 -6.49
N GLY A 105 -2.65 7.61 -5.47
CA GLY A 105 -2.43 9.06 -5.58
C GLY A 105 -3.69 9.91 -5.41
N THR A 106 -4.88 9.31 -5.34
CA THR A 106 -6.16 10.05 -5.28
C THR A 106 -6.31 10.82 -3.98
N ILE A 107 -6.16 10.16 -2.83
CA ILE A 107 -6.23 10.84 -1.51
C ILE A 107 -5.06 11.81 -1.33
N GLN A 108 -3.87 11.47 -1.83
CA GLN A 108 -2.70 12.31 -1.77
C GLN A 108 -2.93 13.62 -2.55
N GLY A 109 -3.46 13.53 -3.76
CA GLY A 109 -3.80 14.70 -4.58
C GLY A 109 -4.85 15.60 -3.92
N LEU A 110 -5.85 15.03 -3.27
CA LEU A 110 -6.85 15.77 -2.51
C LEU A 110 -6.22 16.54 -1.34
N LEU A 111 -5.31 15.89 -0.59
CA LEU A 111 -4.61 16.50 0.55
C LEU A 111 -3.62 17.59 0.09
N GLU A 112 -2.90 17.38 -1.02
CA GLU A 112 -2.01 18.39 -1.59
C GLU A 112 -2.79 19.64 -2.05
N MET A 113 -3.92 19.47 -2.74
CA MET A 113 -4.79 20.58 -3.15
C MET A 113 -5.36 21.36 -1.96
N ALA A 114 -5.61 20.66 -0.83
CA ALA A 114 -6.09 21.27 0.40
C ALA A 114 -4.96 21.89 1.25
N GLY A 115 -3.69 21.73 0.87
CA GLY A 115 -2.55 22.24 1.63
C GLY A 115 -2.35 21.54 2.98
N VAL A 116 -2.80 20.29 3.12
CA VAL A 116 -2.67 19.49 4.34
C VAL A 116 -1.41 18.64 4.27
N ALA A 117 -0.53 18.74 5.26
CA ALA A 117 0.57 17.80 5.42
C ALA A 117 0.04 16.38 5.68
N TYR A 118 0.69 15.34 5.16
CA TYR A 118 0.19 13.98 5.33
C TYR A 118 1.30 12.92 5.40
N ALA A 119 0.96 11.77 6.01
CA ALA A 119 1.83 10.61 6.12
C ALA A 119 1.95 9.88 4.78
N GLY A 120 3.16 9.42 4.47
CA GLY A 120 3.44 8.56 3.32
C GLY A 120 3.90 9.28 2.06
N SER A 121 3.87 8.54 0.98
CA SER A 121 4.36 8.95 -0.34
C SER A 121 3.45 9.99 -1.00
N GLY A 122 4.03 10.81 -1.90
CA GLY A 122 3.31 11.78 -2.70
C GLY A 122 2.49 11.15 -3.83
N VAL A 123 1.82 12.00 -4.62
CA VAL A 123 0.93 11.58 -5.72
C VAL A 123 1.62 10.66 -6.71
N VAL A 124 2.81 11.05 -7.19
CA VAL A 124 3.53 10.30 -8.24
C VAL A 124 3.91 8.92 -7.76
N ALA A 125 4.57 8.82 -6.60
CA ALA A 125 5.02 7.55 -6.05
C ALA A 125 3.85 6.61 -5.75
N SER A 126 2.75 7.13 -5.19
CA SER A 126 1.53 6.35 -4.93
C SER A 126 0.93 5.83 -6.22
N SER A 127 0.76 6.69 -7.24
CA SER A 127 0.17 6.28 -8.51
C SER A 127 1.03 5.26 -9.27
N VAL A 128 2.35 5.44 -9.28
CA VAL A 128 3.29 4.50 -9.91
C VAL A 128 3.34 3.18 -9.14
N GLY A 129 3.40 3.24 -7.79
CA GLY A 129 3.44 2.05 -6.95
C GLY A 129 2.19 1.17 -7.08
N MET A 130 1.02 1.78 -7.30
CA MET A 130 -0.25 1.05 -7.44
C MET A 130 -0.40 0.39 -8.81
N ASP A 131 0.04 1.06 -9.88
CA ASP A 131 -0.06 0.55 -11.25
C ASP A 131 1.11 -0.39 -11.57
N LYS A 132 0.86 -1.70 -11.52
CA LYS A 132 1.91 -2.72 -11.70
C LYS A 132 2.67 -2.61 -13.02
N GLU A 133 2.04 -2.15 -14.09
CA GLU A 133 2.73 -1.91 -15.36
C GLU A 133 3.72 -0.75 -15.25
N LEU A 134 3.26 0.40 -14.71
CA LEU A 134 4.12 1.58 -14.58
C LEU A 134 5.22 1.34 -13.54
N MET A 135 4.91 0.71 -12.42
CA MET A 135 5.86 0.31 -11.40
C MET A 135 6.99 -0.55 -11.99
N LYS A 136 6.61 -1.62 -12.72
CA LYS A 136 7.59 -2.50 -13.36
C LYS A 136 8.41 -1.81 -14.44
N ALA A 137 7.83 -0.92 -15.22
CA ALA A 137 8.55 -0.13 -16.21
C ALA A 137 9.60 0.79 -15.54
N VAL A 138 9.26 1.42 -14.42
CA VAL A 138 10.20 2.24 -13.63
C VAL A 138 11.29 1.37 -13.02
N PHE A 139 10.96 0.24 -12.44
CA PHE A 139 11.93 -0.70 -11.88
C PHE A 139 12.90 -1.23 -12.95
N ALA A 140 12.40 -1.57 -14.15
CA ALA A 140 13.25 -1.98 -15.28
C ALA A 140 14.20 -0.87 -15.70
N SER A 141 13.73 0.38 -15.75
CA SER A 141 14.59 1.56 -16.04
C SER A 141 15.68 1.78 -14.98
N ALA A 142 15.39 1.41 -13.73
CA ALA A 142 16.36 1.46 -12.63
C ALA A 142 17.28 0.22 -12.56
N GLY A 143 17.13 -0.76 -13.47
CA GLY A 143 17.92 -1.99 -13.51
C GLY A 143 17.60 -2.98 -12.39
N LEU A 144 16.41 -2.88 -11.77
CA LEU A 144 16.00 -3.76 -10.69
C LEU A 144 15.51 -5.12 -11.23
N PRO A 145 15.89 -6.24 -10.59
CA PRO A 145 15.53 -7.57 -11.03
C PRO A 145 14.04 -7.84 -10.84
N GLN A 146 13.36 -8.33 -11.88
CA GLN A 146 11.94 -8.62 -11.89
C GLN A 146 11.67 -9.93 -12.63
N MET A 147 10.49 -10.53 -12.37
CA MET A 147 9.97 -11.60 -13.21
C MET A 147 9.55 -11.07 -14.58
N ASP A 148 9.66 -11.92 -15.60
CA ASP A 148 9.14 -11.62 -16.93
C ASP A 148 7.62 -11.45 -16.90
N TYR A 149 7.12 -10.48 -17.68
CA TYR A 149 5.70 -10.17 -17.71
C TYR A 149 5.21 -9.71 -19.09
N LEU A 150 3.90 -9.75 -19.26
CA LEU A 150 3.16 -9.20 -20.39
C LEU A 150 1.99 -8.37 -19.86
N VAL A 151 1.67 -7.28 -20.54
CA VAL A 151 0.47 -6.46 -20.26
C VAL A 151 -0.48 -6.53 -21.43
N LEU A 152 -1.72 -6.87 -21.15
CA LEU A 152 -2.84 -6.82 -22.08
C LEU A 152 -3.81 -5.72 -21.65
N ARG A 153 -4.49 -5.11 -22.64
CA ARG A 153 -5.35 -3.94 -22.39
C ARG A 153 -6.70 -4.08 -23.09
N ASP A 154 -7.73 -3.61 -22.40
CA ASP A 154 -9.09 -3.51 -22.94
C ASP A 154 -9.52 -4.83 -23.62
N ASP A 155 -10.10 -4.77 -24.83
CA ASP A 155 -10.59 -5.94 -25.57
C ASP A 155 -9.50 -6.98 -25.92
N ALA A 156 -8.22 -6.58 -25.90
CA ALA A 156 -7.09 -7.48 -26.12
C ALA A 156 -6.73 -8.29 -24.87
N ALA A 157 -7.36 -8.03 -23.71
CA ALA A 157 -7.07 -8.72 -22.44
C ALA A 157 -7.83 -10.05 -22.28
N SER A 158 -8.64 -10.46 -23.26
CA SER A 158 -9.43 -11.71 -23.19
C SER A 158 -9.49 -12.42 -24.54
N GLY A 159 -9.97 -13.66 -24.52
CA GLY A 159 -10.18 -14.48 -25.72
C GLY A 159 -8.93 -15.21 -26.25
N PRO A 160 -9.07 -15.94 -27.37
CA PRO A 160 -8.03 -16.82 -27.89
C PRO A 160 -6.74 -16.12 -28.32
N GLU A 161 -6.84 -14.87 -28.78
CA GLU A 161 -5.68 -14.06 -29.20
C GLU A 161 -4.84 -13.64 -27.99
N ALA A 162 -5.49 -13.29 -26.86
CA ALA A 162 -4.82 -13.00 -25.59
C ALA A 162 -4.06 -14.22 -25.08
N VAL A 163 -4.69 -15.39 -25.09
CA VAL A 163 -4.05 -16.66 -24.71
C VAL A 163 -2.81 -16.92 -25.57
N ALA A 164 -2.93 -16.79 -26.88
CA ALA A 164 -1.81 -17.00 -27.78
C ALA A 164 -0.67 -15.99 -27.56
N ALA A 165 -0.97 -14.74 -27.25
CA ALA A 165 0.04 -13.71 -26.94
C ALA A 165 0.81 -14.04 -25.67
N VAL A 166 0.13 -14.55 -24.63
CA VAL A 166 0.79 -14.98 -23.36
C VAL A 166 1.71 -16.17 -23.63
N GLU A 167 1.21 -17.23 -24.30
CA GLU A 167 1.99 -18.44 -24.58
C GLU A 167 3.18 -18.22 -25.52
N ALA A 168 3.15 -17.17 -26.34
CA ALA A 168 4.28 -16.78 -27.18
C ALA A 168 5.46 -16.16 -26.37
N ARG A 169 5.23 -15.77 -25.11
CA ARG A 169 6.19 -15.01 -24.30
C ARG A 169 6.49 -15.60 -22.94
N LEU A 170 5.54 -16.26 -22.32
CA LEU A 170 5.65 -16.78 -20.95
C LEU A 170 5.38 -18.28 -20.94
N GLU A 171 6.06 -18.98 -20.03
CA GLU A 171 5.83 -20.41 -19.72
C GLU A 171 4.94 -20.54 -18.49
N TYR A 172 4.14 -21.62 -18.44
CA TYR A 172 3.31 -21.92 -17.27
C TYR A 172 4.14 -22.48 -16.10
N PRO A 173 3.72 -22.23 -14.84
CA PRO A 173 2.51 -21.47 -14.46
C PRO A 173 2.74 -19.95 -14.57
N VAL A 174 1.64 -19.20 -14.75
CA VAL A 174 1.64 -17.73 -14.78
C VAL A 174 0.63 -17.16 -13.78
N PHE A 175 0.93 -15.99 -13.23
CA PHE A 175 -0.02 -15.21 -12.46
C PHE A 175 -0.71 -14.18 -13.36
N VAL A 176 -2.04 -14.16 -13.35
CA VAL A 176 -2.88 -13.21 -14.06
C VAL A 176 -3.49 -12.26 -13.04
N LYS A 177 -3.25 -10.94 -13.19
CA LYS A 177 -3.60 -9.93 -12.19
C LYS A 177 -4.20 -8.69 -12.85
N PRO A 178 -5.22 -8.04 -12.25
CA PRO A 178 -5.53 -6.63 -12.57
C PRO A 178 -4.32 -5.74 -12.23
N ALA A 179 -4.01 -4.75 -13.06
CA ALA A 179 -2.81 -3.93 -12.85
C ALA A 179 -2.92 -2.95 -11.67
N ASN A 180 -4.13 -2.43 -11.38
CA ASN A 180 -4.36 -1.38 -10.38
C ASN A 180 -5.16 -1.86 -9.16
N LEU A 181 -4.94 -3.10 -8.73
CA LEU A 181 -5.57 -3.64 -7.53
C LEU A 181 -4.54 -4.25 -6.58
N GLY A 182 -4.85 -4.14 -5.28
CA GLY A 182 -4.10 -4.76 -4.19
C GLY A 182 -4.75 -6.05 -3.67
N SER A 183 -4.19 -6.58 -2.59
CA SER A 183 -4.73 -7.71 -1.80
C SER A 183 -5.13 -8.95 -2.60
N SER A 184 -4.46 -9.21 -3.71
CA SER A 184 -4.73 -10.38 -4.59
C SER A 184 -6.16 -10.45 -5.14
N VAL A 185 -6.93 -9.34 -5.14
CA VAL A 185 -8.29 -9.31 -5.70
C VAL A 185 -8.23 -9.50 -7.22
N GLY A 186 -8.97 -10.46 -7.74
CA GLY A 186 -8.99 -10.79 -9.18
C GLY A 186 -7.70 -11.44 -9.70
N MET A 187 -6.77 -11.84 -8.80
CA MET A 187 -5.56 -12.56 -9.15
C MET A 187 -5.83 -14.06 -9.25
N THR A 188 -5.27 -14.71 -10.28
CA THR A 188 -5.35 -16.15 -10.49
C THR A 188 -3.99 -16.70 -10.93
N LYS A 189 -3.58 -17.84 -10.39
CA LYS A 189 -2.46 -18.63 -10.89
C LYS A 189 -3.01 -19.62 -11.93
N ALA A 190 -2.57 -19.53 -13.16
CA ALA A 190 -2.93 -20.44 -14.24
C ALA A 190 -1.80 -21.42 -14.52
N HIS A 191 -2.08 -22.72 -14.42
CA HIS A 191 -1.10 -23.80 -14.60
C HIS A 191 -1.01 -24.29 -16.03
N ASP A 192 -2.02 -23.98 -16.83
CA ASP A 192 -2.10 -24.40 -18.23
C ASP A 192 -3.03 -23.49 -19.05
N ARG A 193 -3.16 -23.81 -20.35
CA ARG A 193 -4.02 -23.09 -21.28
C ARG A 193 -5.51 -23.11 -20.89
N ALA A 194 -5.98 -24.17 -20.25
CA ALA A 194 -7.39 -24.29 -19.91
C ALA A 194 -7.78 -23.34 -18.77
N GLU A 195 -6.84 -23.08 -17.86
CA GLU A 195 -7.00 -22.14 -16.73
C GLU A 195 -6.76 -20.68 -17.15
N LEU A 196 -5.89 -20.44 -18.16
CA LEU A 196 -5.48 -19.08 -18.54
C LEU A 196 -6.66 -18.25 -19.08
N GLY A 197 -7.52 -18.80 -19.94
CA GLY A 197 -8.66 -18.08 -20.50
C GLY A 197 -9.60 -17.52 -19.41
N PRO A 198 -10.14 -18.37 -18.52
CA PRO A 198 -10.95 -17.93 -17.37
C PRO A 198 -10.23 -16.93 -16.45
N ALA A 199 -8.91 -17.08 -16.24
CA ALA A 199 -8.13 -16.14 -15.44
C ALA A 199 -8.05 -14.74 -16.06
N LEU A 200 -7.84 -14.65 -17.36
CA LEU A 200 -7.86 -13.38 -18.12
C LEU A 200 -9.23 -12.71 -18.04
N ASP A 201 -10.31 -13.48 -18.28
CA ASP A 201 -11.68 -12.97 -18.20
C ASP A 201 -12.00 -12.42 -16.80
N LEU A 202 -11.55 -13.11 -15.75
CA LEU A 202 -11.73 -12.63 -14.37
C LEU A 202 -10.99 -11.31 -14.11
N ALA A 203 -9.71 -11.22 -14.49
CA ALA A 203 -8.93 -10.01 -14.28
C ALA A 203 -9.50 -8.80 -15.04
N ALA A 204 -10.02 -9.00 -16.24
CA ALA A 204 -10.64 -7.96 -17.06
C ALA A 204 -11.94 -7.38 -16.46
N VAL A 205 -12.61 -8.08 -15.54
CA VAL A 205 -13.76 -7.52 -14.79
C VAL A 205 -13.33 -6.39 -13.86
N TYR A 206 -12.09 -6.43 -13.35
CA TYR A 206 -11.61 -5.53 -12.30
C TYR A 206 -10.80 -4.35 -12.83
N ASP A 207 -10.12 -4.50 -13.99
CA ASP A 207 -9.27 -3.44 -14.55
C ASP A 207 -9.23 -3.55 -16.09
N ARG A 208 -9.09 -2.40 -16.75
CA ARG A 208 -8.82 -2.31 -18.19
C ARG A 208 -7.44 -2.84 -18.60
N LYS A 209 -6.53 -3.00 -17.63
CA LYS A 209 -5.19 -3.56 -17.82
C LYS A 209 -5.04 -4.85 -17.02
N THR A 210 -4.63 -5.90 -17.72
CA THR A 210 -4.28 -7.18 -17.11
C THR A 210 -2.78 -7.39 -17.26
N ILE A 211 -2.08 -7.62 -16.15
CA ILE A 211 -0.68 -8.03 -16.16
C ILE A 211 -0.59 -9.53 -15.93
N ILE A 212 0.21 -10.19 -16.75
CA ILE A 212 0.50 -11.60 -16.68
C ILE A 212 1.98 -11.75 -16.39
N GLU A 213 2.34 -12.48 -15.33
CA GLU A 213 3.70 -12.64 -14.86
C GLU A 213 4.07 -14.11 -14.80
N ALA A 214 5.32 -14.44 -15.16
CA ALA A 214 5.87 -15.76 -14.89
C ALA A 214 5.84 -16.05 -13.37
N ALA A 215 5.41 -17.24 -12.99
CA ALA A 215 5.44 -17.61 -11.59
C ALA A 215 6.88 -17.85 -11.11
N CYS A 216 7.22 -17.30 -9.96
CA CYS A 216 8.48 -17.59 -9.30
C CYS A 216 8.29 -18.80 -8.36
N ASP A 217 9.17 -19.79 -8.49
CA ASP A 217 9.32 -20.83 -7.48
C ASP A 217 10.39 -20.37 -6.48
N GLY A 218 9.95 -19.93 -5.31
CA GLY A 218 10.84 -19.35 -4.33
C GLY A 218 10.15 -18.99 -3.01
N ARG A 219 10.96 -18.41 -2.11
CA ARG A 219 10.53 -17.93 -0.81
C ARG A 219 10.06 -16.47 -0.93
N GLU A 220 8.95 -16.13 -0.31
CA GLU A 220 8.45 -14.75 -0.30
C GLU A 220 9.08 -13.96 0.86
N LEU A 221 9.68 -12.81 0.54
CA LEU A 221 10.35 -11.94 1.50
C LEU A 221 9.72 -10.55 1.48
N GLU A 222 9.59 -9.95 2.66
CA GLU A 222 9.15 -8.56 2.82
C GLU A 222 10.24 -7.73 3.48
N CYS A 223 10.41 -6.48 3.05
CA CYS A 223 11.29 -5.49 3.67
C CYS A 223 10.58 -4.14 3.77
N SER A 224 10.56 -3.58 4.96
CA SER A 224 9.92 -2.28 5.24
C SER A 224 10.91 -1.13 5.15
N LEU A 225 10.43 0.04 4.69
CA LEU A 225 11.24 1.24 4.52
C LEU A 225 10.65 2.41 5.30
N LEU A 226 11.53 3.25 5.83
CA LEU A 226 11.23 4.54 6.45
C LEU A 226 12.22 5.60 6.00
N GLY A 227 11.74 6.77 5.67
CA GLY A 227 12.56 7.95 5.34
C GLY A 227 12.02 8.72 4.16
N ASN A 228 12.69 9.82 3.86
CA ASN A 228 12.48 10.63 2.67
C ASN A 228 13.67 10.43 1.71
N ASP A 229 14.63 11.37 1.62
CA ASP A 229 15.77 11.28 0.69
C ASP A 229 16.75 10.15 1.02
N VAL A 230 16.86 9.79 2.30
CA VAL A 230 17.76 8.74 2.81
C VAL A 230 16.93 7.69 3.55
N PRO A 231 16.20 6.83 2.80
CA PRO A 231 15.39 5.80 3.43
C PRO A 231 16.27 4.73 4.10
N ARG A 232 15.77 4.22 5.23
CA ARG A 232 16.32 3.06 5.94
C ARG A 232 15.46 1.84 5.63
N ALA A 233 16.07 0.69 5.54
CA ALA A 233 15.40 -0.59 5.38
C ALA A 233 15.42 -1.37 6.71
N SER A 234 14.33 -2.06 7.00
CA SER A 234 14.25 -3.01 8.11
C SER A 234 15.04 -4.29 7.81
N VAL A 235 15.11 -5.20 8.77
CA VAL A 235 15.44 -6.60 8.46
C VAL A 235 14.41 -7.16 7.47
N ALA A 236 14.79 -8.09 6.59
CA ALA A 236 13.84 -8.83 5.79
C ALA A 236 13.16 -9.90 6.65
N GLY A 237 11.87 -10.10 6.43
CA GLY A 237 11.08 -11.19 6.97
C GLY A 237 10.60 -12.12 5.85
N GLU A 238 10.35 -13.36 6.18
CA GLU A 238 9.78 -14.35 5.27
C GLU A 238 8.30 -14.55 5.57
N VAL A 239 7.50 -14.49 4.52
CA VAL A 239 6.08 -14.86 4.54
C VAL A 239 5.97 -16.33 4.19
N ILE A 240 5.40 -17.14 5.08
CA ILE A 240 5.20 -18.56 4.87
C ILE A 240 3.70 -18.79 4.76
N PRO A 241 3.15 -18.89 3.54
CA PRO A 241 1.73 -19.13 3.32
C PRO A 241 1.38 -20.61 3.67
N ALA A 242 0.18 -20.82 4.19
CA ALA A 242 -0.32 -22.18 4.41
C ALA A 242 -0.86 -22.84 3.13
N ASN A 243 -1.15 -22.05 2.09
CA ASN A 243 -1.66 -22.50 0.79
C ASN A 243 -0.60 -22.36 -0.31
N GLU A 244 -0.92 -22.80 -1.53
CA GLU A 244 -0.02 -22.76 -2.69
C GLU A 244 0.45 -21.34 -3.05
N PHE A 245 -0.36 -20.30 -2.76
CA PHE A 245 0.04 -18.91 -2.90
C PHE A 245 -0.67 -18.01 -1.87
N TYR A 246 -0.16 -16.80 -1.72
CA TYR A 246 -0.58 -15.81 -0.74
C TYR A 246 -1.82 -15.04 -1.24
N ASP A 247 -3.00 -15.65 -1.11
CA ASP A 247 -4.28 -15.07 -1.52
C ASP A 247 -4.88 -14.12 -0.45
N TYR A 248 -6.03 -13.51 -0.78
CA TYR A 248 -6.74 -12.59 0.12
C TYR A 248 -7.11 -13.26 1.46
N GLU A 249 -7.57 -14.51 1.44
CA GLU A 249 -7.93 -15.24 2.67
C GLU A 249 -6.69 -15.56 3.52
N ALA A 250 -5.58 -15.93 2.88
CA ALA A 250 -4.33 -16.20 3.59
C ALA A 250 -3.77 -14.95 4.28
N LYS A 251 -3.93 -13.77 3.67
CA LYS A 251 -3.45 -12.50 4.23
C LYS A 251 -4.14 -12.08 5.52
N TYR A 252 -5.42 -12.42 5.69
CA TYR A 252 -6.27 -11.82 6.73
C TYR A 252 -6.96 -12.82 7.65
N THR A 253 -6.75 -14.13 7.44
CA THR A 253 -7.30 -15.19 8.30
C THR A 253 -6.24 -15.67 9.26
N GLU A 254 -6.54 -15.63 10.56
CA GLU A 254 -5.64 -16.11 11.61
C GLU A 254 -5.28 -17.61 11.39
N GLY A 255 -3.97 -17.91 11.46
CA GLY A 255 -3.45 -19.26 11.28
C GLY A 255 -3.21 -19.70 9.83
N LYS A 256 -3.59 -18.91 8.82
CA LYS A 256 -3.31 -19.21 7.39
C LYS A 256 -1.97 -18.69 6.88
N MET A 257 -1.21 -18.01 7.72
CA MET A 257 0.08 -17.43 7.40
C MET A 257 0.97 -17.41 8.65
N SER A 258 2.25 -17.63 8.46
CA SER A 258 3.26 -17.37 9.48
C SER A 258 4.37 -16.45 8.94
N PHE A 259 4.98 -15.70 9.84
CA PHE A 259 6.15 -14.86 9.52
C PHE A 259 7.36 -15.37 10.28
N GLN A 260 8.46 -15.56 9.57
CA GLN A 260 9.78 -15.71 10.17
C GLN A 260 10.54 -14.38 10.10
N ILE A 261 10.76 -13.75 11.24
CA ILE A 261 11.42 -12.44 11.32
C ILE A 261 12.56 -12.50 12.35
N PRO A 262 13.81 -12.23 11.97
CA PRO A 262 14.30 -12.08 10.59
C PRO A 262 14.15 -13.34 9.76
N ALA A 263 14.07 -13.19 8.41
CA ALA A 263 14.11 -14.32 7.48
C ALA A 263 15.46 -15.05 7.59
N ASP A 264 15.42 -16.38 7.59
CA ASP A 264 16.63 -17.22 7.55
C ASP A 264 17.14 -17.39 6.12
N VAL A 265 17.75 -16.33 5.58
CA VAL A 265 18.27 -16.27 4.20
C VAL A 265 19.78 -15.99 4.16
N GLY A 266 20.42 -15.87 5.32
CA GLY A 266 21.82 -15.48 5.44
C GLY A 266 22.08 -13.99 5.19
N GLU A 267 23.25 -13.53 5.64
CA GLU A 267 23.60 -12.09 5.62
C GLU A 267 23.64 -11.49 4.22
N ARG A 268 24.08 -12.27 3.22
CA ARG A 268 24.16 -11.82 1.82
C ARG A 268 22.78 -11.41 1.29
N HIS A 269 21.79 -12.29 1.40
CA HIS A 269 20.45 -12.01 0.89
C HIS A 269 19.71 -10.97 1.75
N GLN A 270 19.96 -10.92 3.06
CA GLN A 270 19.45 -9.85 3.91
C GLN A 270 19.92 -8.48 3.40
N ALA A 271 21.21 -8.33 3.10
CA ALA A 271 21.78 -7.10 2.58
C ALA A 271 21.25 -6.77 1.16
N GLU A 272 21.18 -7.77 0.27
CA GLU A 272 20.67 -7.62 -1.09
C GLU A 272 19.21 -7.16 -1.12
N VAL A 273 18.33 -7.75 -0.28
CA VAL A 273 16.93 -7.33 -0.14
C VAL A 273 16.84 -5.89 0.34
N GLN A 274 17.63 -5.49 1.33
CA GLN A 274 17.64 -4.12 1.84
C GLN A 274 18.11 -3.12 0.78
N GLU A 275 19.16 -3.43 0.04
CA GLU A 275 19.67 -2.58 -1.04
C GLU A 275 18.66 -2.42 -2.17
N LEU A 276 18.02 -3.51 -2.61
CA LEU A 276 17.00 -3.49 -3.65
C LEU A 276 15.73 -2.75 -3.19
N ALA A 277 15.34 -2.90 -1.91
CA ALA A 277 14.21 -2.18 -1.34
C ALA A 277 14.45 -0.65 -1.33
N VAL A 278 15.63 -0.20 -0.91
CA VAL A 278 16.02 1.22 -0.96
C VAL A 278 16.05 1.73 -2.41
N ALA A 279 16.56 0.93 -3.34
CA ALA A 279 16.61 1.30 -4.74
C ALA A 279 15.20 1.41 -5.36
N ALA A 280 14.28 0.48 -5.03
CA ALA A 280 12.89 0.51 -5.48
C ALA A 280 12.15 1.73 -4.93
N PHE A 281 12.33 2.04 -3.65
CA PHE A 281 11.74 3.21 -3.00
C PHE A 281 12.16 4.51 -3.70
N ARG A 282 13.45 4.66 -3.98
CA ARG A 282 13.98 5.84 -4.70
C ARG A 282 13.52 5.89 -6.14
N ALA A 283 13.41 4.75 -6.82
CA ALA A 283 13.04 4.70 -8.23
C ALA A 283 11.66 5.28 -8.52
N ILE A 284 10.69 5.09 -7.61
CA ILE A 284 9.34 5.67 -7.74
C ILE A 284 9.18 7.03 -7.05
N ASP A 285 10.26 7.62 -6.52
CA ASP A 285 10.23 8.87 -5.73
C ASP A 285 9.36 8.76 -4.47
N ALA A 286 9.42 7.60 -3.80
CA ALA A 286 8.68 7.36 -2.57
C ALA A 286 9.21 8.21 -1.40
N SER A 287 8.36 8.43 -0.39
CA SER A 287 8.70 9.12 0.85
C SER A 287 7.87 8.61 2.02
N GLY A 288 8.32 8.89 3.24
CA GLY A 288 7.66 8.48 4.46
C GLY A 288 7.88 7.01 4.76
N PHE A 289 7.04 6.15 4.28
CA PHE A 289 7.09 4.71 4.56
C PHE A 289 6.58 3.87 3.39
N SER A 290 7.06 2.64 3.29
CA SER A 290 6.57 1.62 2.34
C SER A 290 7.03 0.22 2.75
N ARG A 291 6.54 -0.81 2.02
CA ARG A 291 7.04 -2.17 2.09
C ARG A 291 7.31 -2.66 0.67
N CYS A 292 8.48 -3.25 0.46
CA CYS A 292 8.81 -3.98 -0.76
C CYS A 292 8.69 -5.48 -0.52
N ASP A 293 8.12 -6.17 -1.50
CA ASP A 293 7.90 -7.60 -1.49
C ASP A 293 8.78 -8.26 -2.56
N PHE A 294 9.43 -9.36 -2.22
CA PHE A 294 10.44 -10.02 -3.03
C PHE A 294 10.22 -11.52 -3.10
N PHE A 295 10.80 -12.15 -4.11
CA PHE A 295 11.03 -13.59 -4.15
C PHE A 295 12.53 -13.88 -4.04
N LEU A 296 12.90 -14.88 -3.24
CA LEU A 296 14.19 -15.54 -3.34
C LEU A 296 14.01 -16.81 -4.17
N GLU A 297 14.40 -16.74 -5.45
CA GLU A 297 14.15 -17.78 -6.44
C GLU A 297 14.96 -19.04 -6.13
N SER A 298 14.31 -20.20 -6.04
CA SER A 298 14.95 -21.47 -5.66
C SER A 298 15.97 -21.95 -6.68
N ALA A 299 15.71 -21.74 -7.97
CA ALA A 299 16.55 -22.27 -9.05
C ALA A 299 17.87 -21.51 -9.24
N THR A 300 17.86 -20.18 -9.00
CA THR A 300 19.00 -19.31 -9.33
C THR A 300 19.62 -18.63 -8.10
N ASP A 301 19.01 -18.77 -6.92
CA ASP A 301 19.42 -18.09 -5.68
C ASP A 301 19.44 -16.55 -5.81
N ARG A 302 18.56 -15.98 -6.67
CA ARG A 302 18.47 -14.54 -6.96
C ARG A 302 17.32 -13.93 -6.16
N VAL A 303 17.53 -12.71 -5.65
CA VAL A 303 16.48 -11.88 -5.11
C VAL A 303 15.79 -11.14 -6.26
N ILE A 304 14.48 -11.27 -6.36
CA ILE A 304 13.63 -10.70 -7.41
C ILE A 304 12.60 -9.79 -6.77
N LEU A 305 12.56 -8.53 -7.18
CA LEU A 305 11.57 -7.56 -6.70
C LEU A 305 10.21 -7.86 -7.33
N ASN A 306 9.19 -8.03 -6.49
CA ASN A 306 7.81 -8.23 -6.93
C ASN A 306 7.06 -6.90 -7.01
N GLU A 307 6.89 -6.22 -5.89
CA GLU A 307 6.13 -4.97 -5.81
C GLU A 307 6.59 -4.07 -4.64
N ILE A 308 6.11 -2.81 -4.64
CA ILE A 308 6.20 -1.88 -3.54
C ILE A 308 4.81 -1.40 -3.14
N ASN A 309 4.52 -1.42 -1.83
CA ASN A 309 3.28 -0.97 -1.23
C ASN A 309 3.52 0.35 -0.52
N THR A 310 2.86 1.43 -0.95
CA THR A 310 3.09 2.80 -0.43
C THR A 310 2.31 3.12 0.85
N ILE A 311 1.27 2.32 1.17
CA ILE A 311 0.58 2.34 2.47
C ILE A 311 0.38 0.88 2.93
N PRO A 312 1.45 0.20 3.37
CA PRO A 312 1.36 -1.19 3.80
C PRO A 312 0.44 -1.36 5.01
N GLY A 313 -0.14 -2.54 5.16
CA GLY A 313 -0.98 -2.89 6.29
C GLY A 313 -0.28 -2.59 7.63
N MET A 314 -1.00 -1.94 8.54
CA MET A 314 -0.45 -1.46 9.81
C MET A 314 -1.29 -1.99 10.99
N THR A 315 -1.44 -3.31 11.05
CA THR A 315 -2.01 -4.01 12.20
C THR A 315 -0.90 -4.66 13.03
N ALA A 316 -1.20 -5.09 14.24
CA ALA A 316 -0.22 -5.82 15.07
C ALA A 316 0.29 -7.12 14.40
N MET A 317 -0.47 -7.69 13.45
CA MET A 317 -0.12 -8.90 12.71
C MET A 317 0.57 -8.62 11.38
N SER A 318 0.50 -7.39 10.88
CA SER A 318 1.08 -6.98 9.58
C SER A 318 2.61 -7.03 9.60
N GLY A 319 3.20 -7.37 8.45
CA GLY A 319 4.65 -7.43 8.27
C GLY A 319 5.33 -6.10 8.58
N PHE A 320 4.79 -4.97 8.07
CA PHE A 320 5.40 -3.66 8.21
C PHE A 320 5.77 -3.27 9.67
N PRO A 321 4.86 -3.24 10.66
CA PRO A 321 5.24 -2.89 12.02
C PRO A 321 6.09 -3.97 12.70
N ARG A 322 5.91 -5.25 12.35
CA ARG A 322 6.69 -6.35 12.93
C ARG A 322 8.15 -6.34 12.48
N LEU A 323 8.40 -6.03 11.22
CA LEU A 323 9.75 -5.89 10.66
C LEU A 323 10.49 -4.74 11.31
N TRP A 324 9.81 -3.61 11.57
CA TRP A 324 10.40 -2.48 12.29
C TRP A 324 10.63 -2.80 13.77
N ALA A 325 9.73 -3.51 14.43
CA ALA A 325 9.93 -3.95 15.81
C ALA A 325 11.17 -4.87 15.92
N ALA A 326 11.37 -5.81 14.99
CA ALA A 326 12.55 -6.65 14.92
C ALA A 326 13.83 -5.85 14.58
N SER A 327 13.70 -4.68 13.97
CA SER A 327 14.78 -3.75 13.65
C SER A 327 15.02 -2.71 14.77
N GLY A 328 14.34 -2.85 15.92
CA GLY A 328 14.52 -2.00 17.09
C GLY A 328 13.66 -0.73 17.13
N VAL A 329 12.65 -0.59 16.25
CA VAL A 329 11.70 0.53 16.22
C VAL A 329 10.33 0.01 16.66
N ASP A 330 9.90 0.38 17.86
CA ASP A 330 8.60 -0.01 18.39
C ASP A 330 7.44 0.75 17.72
N GLY A 331 6.20 0.30 17.94
CA GLY A 331 5.04 0.87 17.26
C GLY A 331 4.82 2.36 17.52
N LYS A 332 5.14 2.86 18.72
CA LYS A 332 5.01 4.30 19.04
C LYS A 332 6.07 5.13 18.33
N ALA A 333 7.32 4.69 18.37
CA ALA A 333 8.41 5.34 17.64
C ALA A 333 8.17 5.30 16.12
N LEU A 334 7.62 4.19 15.59
CA LEU A 334 7.27 4.03 14.20
C LEU A 334 6.23 5.04 13.74
N VAL A 335 5.11 5.15 14.44
CA VAL A 335 4.02 6.09 14.08
C VAL A 335 4.49 7.53 14.25
N GLU A 336 5.25 7.84 15.29
CA GLU A 336 5.85 9.16 15.49
C GLU A 336 6.78 9.54 14.32
N GLU A 337 7.68 8.65 13.92
CA GLU A 337 8.61 8.90 12.82
C GLU A 337 7.87 9.11 11.49
N ILE A 338 6.83 8.33 11.21
CA ILE A 338 5.99 8.51 10.01
C ILE A 338 5.36 9.93 10.00
N VAL A 339 4.85 10.41 11.13
CA VAL A 339 4.30 11.78 11.22
C VAL A 339 5.38 12.81 10.96
N GLN A 340 6.55 12.68 11.56
CA GLN A 340 7.66 13.62 11.38
C GLN A 340 8.15 13.66 9.92
N LEU A 341 8.28 12.51 9.26
CA LEU A 341 8.65 12.41 7.84
C LEU A 341 7.63 13.10 6.93
N GLY A 342 6.33 12.96 7.22
CA GLY A 342 5.28 13.64 6.48
C GLY A 342 5.32 15.17 6.65
N LEU A 343 5.56 15.66 7.86
CA LEU A 343 5.75 17.09 8.14
C LEU A 343 6.98 17.64 7.42
N GLU A 344 8.12 16.96 7.52
CA GLU A 344 9.36 17.33 6.84
C GLU A 344 9.19 17.43 5.31
N ARG A 345 8.52 16.43 4.70
CA ARG A 345 8.21 16.45 3.27
C ARG A 345 7.36 17.67 2.92
N HIS A 346 6.30 17.93 3.67
CA HIS A 346 5.40 19.06 3.45
C HIS A 346 6.14 20.40 3.55
N GLU A 347 6.94 20.60 4.60
CA GLU A 347 7.73 21.83 4.77
C GLU A 347 8.71 22.05 3.61
N ARG A 348 9.34 20.98 3.12
CA ARG A 348 10.26 21.06 2.00
C ARG A 348 9.55 21.47 0.71
N LEU A 349 8.39 20.90 0.42
CA LEU A 349 7.59 21.26 -0.75
C LEU A 349 7.04 22.69 -0.67
N ALA A 350 6.63 23.15 0.52
CA ALA A 350 6.13 24.50 0.75
C ALA A 350 7.18 25.61 0.50
N ARG A 351 8.48 25.26 0.50
CA ARG A 351 9.57 26.21 0.15
C ARG A 351 9.73 26.42 -1.35
N LEU A 352 9.14 25.55 -2.18
CA LEU A 352 9.23 25.65 -3.62
C LEU A 352 8.28 26.73 -4.14
N LYS A 353 8.74 27.52 -5.11
CA LYS A 353 7.90 28.53 -5.75
C LYS A 353 6.99 27.86 -6.79
N THR A 354 5.69 28.02 -6.63
CA THR A 354 4.67 27.55 -7.56
C THR A 354 4.12 28.65 -8.47
N ALA A 355 4.46 29.91 -8.19
CA ALA A 355 4.08 31.08 -9.00
C ALA A 355 5.31 31.96 -9.27
N ARG A 356 5.22 32.79 -10.34
CA ARG A 356 6.24 33.76 -10.73
C ARG A 356 6.15 35.03 -9.91
#